data_7aeb29ab676c015b2a7159e173726e12
#
_entry.id   7aeb29ab676c015b2a7159e173726e12
#
_cell.length_a   1.000
_cell.length_b   1.000
_cell.length_c   1.000
_cell.angle_alpha   90.00
_cell.angle_beta   90.00
_cell.angle_gamma   90.00
#
_symmetry.space_group_name_H-M   'P 1'
#
loop_
_entity.id
_entity.type
_entity.pdbx_description
1 polymer ?
#
loop_
_entity_poly.entity_id
_entity_poly.type
_entity_poly.pdbx_seq_one_letter_code
_entity_poly.pdbx_strand_id
1 'polypeptide(L)'
;MTVNMRRIVEDLIRVEGVIGSLLVGKDGLVVASTLMDEEDAEILGAMSAAVFGEIDKATKRIGVGALVDAIIDAEQGSILMLEARELILVVITQRMVNLGLVKMEMRRASKRISEAVPI
;
A
#
# COMPACT_ATOMS: atom_id res chain seq x y z
N MET A 1 12.52 -1.24 20.22
CA MET A 1 12.39 -2.35 19.25
C MET A 1 12.35 -1.81 17.83
N THR A 2 13.17 -2.35 16.96
CA THR A 2 13.26 -1.88 15.58
C THR A 2 12.21 -2.62 14.73
N VAL A 3 11.45 -1.85 13.94
CA VAL A 3 10.50 -2.44 12.99
C VAL A 3 11.21 -2.66 11.66
N ASN A 4 11.11 -3.88 11.15
CA ASN A 4 11.67 -4.24 9.85
C ASN A 4 10.59 -4.08 8.78
N MET A 5 10.70 -3.03 7.98
CA MET A 5 9.72 -2.71 6.92
C MET A 5 9.60 -3.83 5.89
N ARG A 6 10.73 -4.45 5.55
CA ARG A 6 10.72 -5.57 4.60
C ARG A 6 9.90 -6.74 5.14
N ARG A 7 10.05 -7.03 6.41
CA ARG A 7 9.28 -8.13 7.03
C ARG A 7 7.79 -7.86 7.01
N ILE A 8 7.40 -6.61 7.19
CA ILE A 8 5.99 -6.23 7.17
C ILE A 8 5.38 -6.54 5.80
N VAL A 9 6.05 -6.15 4.71
CA VAL A 9 5.54 -6.44 3.38
C VAL A 9 5.60 -7.94 3.06
N GLU A 10 6.61 -8.64 3.56
CA GLU A 10 6.71 -10.09 3.39
C GLU A 10 5.58 -10.83 4.12
N ASP A 11 5.21 -10.37 5.30
CA ASP A 11 4.11 -10.98 6.06
C ASP A 11 2.78 -10.83 5.33
N LEU A 12 2.59 -9.74 4.61
CA LEU A 12 1.34 -9.49 3.89
C LEU A 12 1.10 -10.47 2.75
N ILE A 13 2.15 -10.98 2.10
CA ILE A 13 1.95 -11.95 1.03
C ILE A 13 1.51 -13.33 1.53
N ARG A 14 1.52 -13.54 2.84
CA ARG A 14 0.97 -14.77 3.44
C ARG A 14 -0.54 -14.73 3.55
N VAL A 15 -1.13 -13.55 3.41
CA VAL A 15 -2.59 -13.41 3.41
C VAL A 15 -3.13 -14.04 2.12
N GLU A 16 -4.12 -14.92 2.25
CA GLU A 16 -4.68 -15.62 1.09
C GLU A 16 -5.18 -14.64 0.04
N GLY A 17 -4.75 -14.84 -1.19
CA GLY A 17 -5.13 -14.00 -2.32
C GLY A 17 -4.20 -12.82 -2.58
N VAL A 18 -3.28 -12.52 -1.69
CA VAL A 18 -2.26 -11.48 -1.90
C VAL A 18 -1.12 -12.07 -2.73
N ILE A 19 -0.78 -11.41 -3.84
CA ILE A 19 0.28 -11.87 -4.73
C ILE A 19 1.50 -10.96 -4.74
N GLY A 20 1.39 -9.80 -4.13
CA GLY A 20 2.52 -8.89 -3.99
C GLY A 20 2.20 -7.77 -3.04
N SER A 21 3.24 -7.17 -2.48
CA SER A 21 3.10 -6.04 -1.58
C SER A 21 4.33 -5.15 -1.68
N LEU A 22 4.13 -3.86 -1.48
CA LEU A 22 5.26 -2.95 -1.38
C LEU A 22 4.90 -1.77 -0.49
N LEU A 23 5.93 -1.13 0.00
CA LEU A 23 5.84 0.07 0.81
C LEU A 23 6.59 1.16 0.06
N VAL A 24 5.92 2.27 -0.19
CA VAL A 24 6.47 3.35 -1.00
C VAL A 24 6.29 4.68 -0.29
N GLY A 25 7.26 5.57 -0.43
CA GLY A 25 7.13 6.93 0.06
C GLY A 25 6.14 7.72 -0.78
N LYS A 26 5.59 8.78 -0.22
CA LYS A 26 4.71 9.69 -0.97
C LYS A 26 5.44 10.37 -2.12
N ASP A 27 6.77 10.35 -2.10
CA ASP A 27 7.64 10.84 -3.18
C ASP A 27 7.84 9.81 -4.30
N GLY A 28 7.28 8.61 -4.16
CA GLY A 28 7.35 7.56 -5.16
C GLY A 28 8.52 6.58 -4.99
N LEU A 29 9.38 6.79 -4.00
CA LEU A 29 10.54 5.91 -3.78
C LEU A 29 10.13 4.66 -3.02
N VAL A 30 10.50 3.49 -3.54
CA VAL A 30 10.21 2.20 -2.90
C VAL A 30 11.08 2.01 -1.67
N VAL A 31 10.43 1.73 -0.54
CA VAL A 31 11.10 1.43 0.73
C VAL A 31 11.34 -0.07 0.87
N ALA A 32 10.35 -0.87 0.52
CA ALA A 32 10.42 -2.33 0.56
C ALA A 32 9.44 -2.91 -0.45
N SER A 33 9.74 -4.07 -1.00
CA SER A 33 8.90 -4.73 -2.00
C SER A 33 9.08 -6.23 -1.96
N THR A 34 8.01 -6.96 -2.23
CA THR A 34 8.05 -8.41 -2.46
C THR A 34 8.06 -8.77 -3.94
N LEU A 35 7.93 -7.76 -4.82
CA LEU A 35 7.97 -8.02 -6.26
C LEU A 35 9.37 -8.46 -6.67
N MET A 36 9.43 -9.50 -7.53
CA MET A 36 10.71 -10.06 -7.94
C MET A 36 11.44 -9.17 -8.93
N ASP A 37 10.70 -8.47 -9.78
CA ASP A 37 11.27 -7.55 -10.76
C ASP A 37 11.36 -6.15 -10.14
N GLU A 38 12.59 -5.63 -10.00
CA GLU A 38 12.82 -4.31 -9.41
C GLU A 38 12.24 -3.19 -10.26
N GLU A 39 12.25 -3.34 -11.58
CA GLU A 39 11.67 -2.33 -12.46
C GLU A 39 10.16 -2.24 -12.27
N ASP A 40 9.47 -3.37 -12.15
CA ASP A 40 8.04 -3.39 -11.88
C ASP A 40 7.73 -2.73 -10.53
N ALA A 41 8.55 -3.00 -9.52
CA ALA A 41 8.38 -2.37 -8.21
C ALA A 41 8.52 -0.85 -8.29
N GLU A 42 9.54 -0.37 -9.00
CA GLU A 42 9.76 1.07 -9.17
C GLU A 42 8.61 1.74 -9.91
N ILE A 43 8.13 1.12 -10.98
CA ILE A 43 7.02 1.65 -11.78
C ILE A 43 5.75 1.69 -10.93
N LEU A 44 5.41 0.59 -10.28
CA LEU A 44 4.21 0.51 -9.46
C LEU A 44 4.28 1.50 -8.29
N GLY A 45 5.45 1.63 -7.68
CA GLY A 45 5.67 2.57 -6.58
C GLY A 45 5.44 4.02 -7.01
N ALA A 46 6.06 4.42 -8.12
CA ALA A 46 5.91 5.78 -8.64
C ALA A 46 4.46 6.08 -9.02
N MET A 47 3.80 5.16 -9.71
CA MET A 47 2.41 5.34 -10.14
C MET A 47 1.45 5.35 -8.96
N SER A 48 1.67 4.47 -7.98
CA SER A 48 0.83 4.43 -6.77
C SER A 48 0.91 5.73 -6.00
N ALA A 49 2.11 6.26 -5.82
CA ALA A 49 2.29 7.53 -5.12
C ALA A 49 1.61 8.68 -5.88
N ALA A 50 1.75 8.71 -7.20
CA ALA A 50 1.13 9.74 -8.02
C ALA A 50 -0.41 9.68 -7.95
N VAL A 51 -0.99 8.50 -8.12
CA VAL A 51 -2.44 8.31 -8.06
C VAL A 51 -2.98 8.66 -6.67
N PHE A 52 -2.34 8.14 -5.63
CA PHE A 52 -2.75 8.42 -4.26
C PHE A 52 -2.72 9.92 -3.98
N GLY A 53 -1.65 10.60 -4.37
CA GLY A 53 -1.51 12.03 -4.16
C GLY A 53 -2.54 12.86 -4.90
N GLU A 54 -2.85 12.51 -6.15
CA GLU A 54 -3.85 13.23 -6.94
C GLU A 54 -5.26 13.05 -6.38
N ILE A 55 -5.61 11.84 -5.96
CA ILE A 55 -6.92 11.59 -5.36
C ILE A 55 -7.02 12.26 -3.98
N ASP A 56 -5.94 12.25 -3.20
CA ASP A 56 -5.89 12.95 -1.91
C ASP A 56 -6.18 14.45 -2.09
N LYS A 57 -5.61 15.09 -3.09
CA LYS A 57 -5.90 16.50 -3.40
C LYS A 57 -7.38 16.69 -3.74
N ALA A 58 -7.95 15.78 -4.51
CA ALA A 58 -9.34 15.86 -4.92
C ALA A 58 -10.29 15.71 -3.72
N THR A 59 -10.05 14.74 -2.85
CA THR A 59 -10.92 14.51 -1.69
C THR A 59 -10.86 15.68 -0.71
N LYS A 60 -9.71 16.29 -0.54
CA LYS A 60 -9.56 17.49 0.28
C LYS A 60 -10.30 18.66 -0.34
N ARG A 61 -10.19 18.84 -1.64
CA ARG A 61 -10.83 19.95 -2.35
C ARG A 61 -12.35 19.90 -2.28
N ILE A 62 -12.95 18.72 -2.38
CA ILE A 62 -14.40 18.59 -2.31
C ILE A 62 -14.94 18.50 -0.87
N GLY A 63 -14.06 18.63 0.11
CA GLY A 63 -14.46 18.75 1.52
C GLY A 63 -14.67 17.43 2.25
N VAL A 64 -14.25 16.30 1.69
CA VAL A 64 -14.36 15.01 2.38
C VAL A 64 -13.08 14.62 3.11
N GLY A 65 -12.06 15.45 3.05
CA GLY A 65 -10.85 15.28 3.84
C GLY A 65 -9.74 14.49 3.15
N ALA A 66 -8.73 14.13 3.93
CA ALA A 66 -7.58 13.40 3.44
C ALA A 66 -7.95 11.98 3.00
N LEU A 67 -7.29 11.49 1.95
CA LEU A 67 -7.48 10.13 1.48
C LEU A 67 -6.87 9.15 2.48
N VAL A 68 -7.62 8.13 2.85
CA VAL A 68 -7.19 7.09 3.77
C VAL A 68 -6.75 5.84 3.00
N ASP A 69 -7.59 5.37 2.09
CA ASP A 69 -7.29 4.19 1.30
C ASP A 69 -7.97 4.28 -0.08
N ALA A 70 -7.53 3.42 -0.99
CA ALA A 70 -8.11 3.30 -2.31
C ALA A 70 -8.06 1.84 -2.75
N ILE A 71 -9.08 1.41 -3.48
CA ILE A 71 -9.14 0.08 -4.08
C ILE A 71 -9.32 0.28 -5.58
N ILE A 72 -8.43 -0.30 -6.36
CA ILE A 72 -8.46 -0.22 -7.81
C ILE A 72 -8.63 -1.63 -8.34
N ASP A 73 -9.81 -1.90 -8.92
CA ASP A 73 -10.09 -3.20 -9.49
C ASP A 73 -9.68 -3.24 -10.95
N ALA A 74 -8.93 -4.28 -11.31
CA ALA A 74 -8.59 -4.57 -12.68
C ALA A 74 -9.23 -5.91 -13.06
N GLU A 75 -9.11 -6.28 -14.32
CA GLU A 75 -9.79 -7.50 -14.81
C GLU A 75 -9.33 -8.78 -14.09
N GLN A 76 -8.05 -8.85 -13.70
CA GLN A 76 -7.44 -10.06 -13.15
C GLN A 76 -7.04 -9.93 -11.70
N GLY A 77 -7.34 -8.82 -11.06
CA GLY A 77 -6.97 -8.60 -9.66
C GLY A 77 -7.21 -7.17 -9.23
N SER A 78 -6.71 -6.84 -8.05
CA SER A 78 -6.90 -5.50 -7.47
C SER A 78 -5.61 -4.97 -6.87
N ILE A 79 -5.53 -3.66 -6.81
CA ILE A 79 -4.48 -2.96 -6.08
C ILE A 79 -5.16 -2.18 -4.96
N LEU A 80 -4.70 -2.41 -3.74
CA LEU A 80 -5.18 -1.69 -2.56
C LEU A 80 -4.05 -0.80 -2.06
N MET A 81 -4.39 0.45 -1.73
CA MET A 81 -3.43 1.41 -1.20
C MET A 81 -3.95 1.91 0.14
N LEU A 82 -3.08 2.00 1.11
CA LEU A 82 -3.43 2.49 2.44
C LEU A 82 -2.32 3.41 2.95
N GLU A 83 -2.71 4.58 3.43
CA GLU A 83 -1.76 5.51 4.01
C GLU A 83 -1.16 4.96 5.31
N ALA A 84 0.15 5.14 5.47
CA ALA A 84 0.89 4.81 6.67
C ALA A 84 1.87 5.95 6.94
N ARG A 85 1.35 7.07 7.47
CA ARG A 85 2.05 8.34 7.67
C ARG A 85 2.62 8.86 6.34
N GLU A 86 3.94 9.04 6.24
CA GLU A 86 4.59 9.53 5.02
C GLU A 86 4.76 8.44 3.97
N LEU A 87 4.29 7.23 4.26
CA LEU A 87 4.40 6.08 3.38
C LEU A 87 3.02 5.64 2.91
N ILE A 88 3.02 4.86 1.85
CA ILE A 88 1.82 4.23 1.29
C ILE A 88 2.09 2.75 1.20
N LEU A 89 1.21 1.97 1.82
CA LEU A 89 1.25 0.52 1.71
C LEU A 89 0.41 0.11 0.51
N VAL A 90 1.00 -0.69 -0.38
CA VAL A 90 0.37 -1.14 -1.63
C VAL A 90 0.33 -2.65 -1.64
N VAL A 91 -0.84 -3.23 -1.88
CA VAL A 91 -1.04 -4.68 -1.93
C VAL A 91 -1.72 -5.04 -3.24
N ILE A 92 -1.19 -6.07 -3.90
CA ILE A 92 -1.73 -6.60 -5.14
C ILE A 92 -2.41 -7.93 -4.81
N THR A 93 -3.65 -8.10 -5.28
CA THR A 93 -4.42 -9.31 -5.00
C THR A 93 -4.87 -10.01 -6.27
N GLN A 94 -5.20 -11.28 -6.11
CA GLN A 94 -5.94 -12.03 -7.11
C GLN A 94 -7.36 -11.46 -7.20
N ARG A 95 -8.06 -11.82 -8.27
CA ARG A 95 -9.42 -11.33 -8.50
C ARG A 95 -10.40 -11.76 -7.42
N MET A 96 -10.40 -13.03 -7.07
CA MET A 96 -11.32 -13.60 -6.07
C MET A 96 -10.63 -13.67 -4.73
N VAL A 97 -10.78 -12.63 -3.93
CA VAL A 97 -10.09 -12.49 -2.65
C VAL A 97 -11.05 -11.95 -1.60
N ASN A 98 -10.80 -12.29 -0.35
CA ASN A 98 -11.53 -11.68 0.77
C ASN A 98 -10.93 -10.31 1.05
N LEU A 99 -11.50 -9.28 0.44
CA LEU A 99 -11.02 -7.90 0.59
C LEU A 99 -11.09 -7.42 2.03
N GLY A 100 -12.10 -7.85 2.79
CA GLY A 100 -12.20 -7.48 4.20
C GLY A 100 -11.03 -7.97 5.02
N LEU A 101 -10.60 -9.21 4.79
CA LEU A 101 -9.43 -9.77 5.46
C LEU A 101 -8.15 -9.03 5.04
N VAL A 102 -7.98 -8.79 3.75
CA VAL A 102 -6.80 -8.07 3.24
C VAL A 102 -6.73 -6.68 3.85
N LYS A 103 -7.84 -5.95 3.87
CA LYS A 103 -7.88 -4.60 4.45
C LYS A 103 -7.56 -4.62 5.94
N MET A 104 -8.07 -5.60 6.67
CA MET A 104 -7.78 -5.73 8.10
C MET A 104 -6.28 -5.93 8.34
N GLU A 105 -5.66 -6.82 7.58
CA GLU A 105 -4.23 -7.08 7.70
C GLU A 105 -3.39 -5.88 7.28
N MET A 106 -3.83 -5.15 6.25
CA MET A 106 -3.17 -3.92 5.84
C MET A 106 -3.24 -2.85 6.93
N ARG A 107 -4.37 -2.72 7.60
CA ARG A 107 -4.52 -1.75 8.71
C ARG A 107 -3.60 -2.09 9.87
N ARG A 108 -3.45 -3.37 10.19
CA ARG A 108 -2.50 -3.81 11.22
C ARG A 108 -1.07 -3.48 10.83
N ALA A 109 -0.72 -3.74 9.57
CA ALA A 109 0.59 -3.42 9.04
C ALA A 109 0.84 -1.90 9.05
N SER A 110 -0.14 -1.12 8.62
CA SER A 110 -0.06 0.34 8.62
C SER A 110 0.19 0.89 10.04
N LYS A 111 -0.49 0.33 11.02
CA LYS A 111 -0.30 0.74 12.42
C LYS A 111 1.13 0.46 12.88
N ARG A 112 1.66 -0.71 12.57
CA ARG A 112 3.04 -1.07 12.91
C ARG A 112 4.03 -0.12 12.24
N ILE A 113 3.81 0.20 10.97
CA ILE A 113 4.64 1.14 10.21
C ILE A 113 4.58 2.51 10.85
N SER A 114 3.39 3.01 11.17
CA SER A 114 3.18 4.33 11.76
C SER A 114 3.86 4.48 13.12
N GLU A 115 3.89 3.42 13.92
CA GLU A 115 4.56 3.42 15.21
C GLU A 115 6.10 3.48 15.06
N ALA A 116 6.62 2.98 13.94
CA ALA A 116 8.06 2.94 13.68
C ALA A 116 8.60 4.22 13.05
N VAL A 117 7.74 4.96 12.34
CA VAL A 117 8.15 6.19 11.64
C VAL A 117 8.05 7.36 12.61
N PRO A 118 9.17 8.07 12.89
CA PRO A 118 9.13 9.23 13.78
C PRO A 118 8.30 10.35 13.16
N ILE A 119 7.70 11.11 14.05
CA ILE A 119 6.89 12.27 13.68
C ILE A 119 7.78 13.43 13.28
#